data_46e5fe27eefb16e3d10d33deecdc748e
#
_entry.id   46e5fe27eefb16e3d10d33deecdc748e
#
_cell.length_a   1.000
_cell.length_b   1.000
_cell.length_c   1.000
_cell.angle_alpha   90.00
_cell.angle_beta   90.00
_cell.angle_gamma   90.00
#
_symmetry.space_group_name_H-M   'P 1'
#
loop_
_entity.id
_entity.type
_entity.pdbx_description
1 polymer ?
#
loop_
_entity_poly.entity_id
_entity_poly.type
_entity_poly.pdbx_seq_one_letter_code
_entity_poly.pdbx_strand_id
1 'polypeptide(L)'
;MHLSAQHLAEVVEALRHERAGCGHERRQVTRLEVQTSLQIARYRDGICTEEINVLTRDISIGGIGLLQSVAMEVGEQVVVRLPRLERPPLFVLSAVTHCRRLGDGLWGVGMRFQRLLTLEANKVRTVEQIRQSILG
;
A
#
# COMPACT_ATOMS: atom_id res chain seq x y z
N MET A 1 6.16 -11.20 -7.20
CA MET A 1 6.24 -10.11 -8.20
C MET A 1 7.02 -8.94 -7.64
N HIS A 2 7.79 -8.30 -8.48
CA HIS A 2 8.54 -7.12 -8.07
C HIS A 2 8.08 -5.91 -8.87
N LEU A 3 8.04 -4.76 -8.22
CA LEU A 3 7.84 -3.52 -8.97
C LEU A 3 9.06 -3.28 -9.83
N SER A 4 8.88 -2.63 -10.97
CA SER A 4 10.04 -2.20 -11.74
C SER A 4 10.76 -1.11 -10.95
N ALA A 5 12.05 -0.93 -11.24
CA ALA A 5 12.82 0.11 -10.58
C ALA A 5 12.20 1.48 -10.84
N GLN A 6 11.66 1.68 -12.03
CA GLN A 6 11.01 2.94 -12.37
C GLN A 6 9.74 3.15 -11.53
N HIS A 7 8.90 2.12 -11.42
CA HIS A 7 7.69 2.24 -10.61
C HIS A 7 8.03 2.52 -9.15
N LEU A 8 9.01 1.83 -8.61
CA LEU A 8 9.42 2.07 -7.23
C LEU A 8 9.90 3.49 -7.05
N ALA A 9 10.71 3.99 -7.98
CA ALA A 9 11.21 5.36 -7.89
C ALA A 9 10.07 6.37 -7.93
N GLU A 10 9.08 6.14 -8.79
CA GLU A 10 7.94 7.03 -8.88
C GLU A 10 7.13 7.06 -7.60
N VAL A 11 6.92 5.90 -7.01
CA VAL A 11 6.16 5.81 -5.77
C VAL A 11 6.93 6.45 -4.61
N VAL A 12 8.20 6.17 -4.51
CA VAL A 12 9.03 6.74 -3.45
C VAL A 12 9.06 8.26 -3.55
N GLU A 13 9.15 8.78 -4.77
CA GLU A 13 9.13 10.22 -4.96
C GLU A 13 7.82 10.82 -4.49
N ALA A 14 6.70 10.18 -4.82
CA ALA A 14 5.40 10.66 -4.39
C ALA A 14 5.27 10.63 -2.86
N LEU A 15 5.71 9.56 -2.24
CA LEU A 15 5.64 9.44 -0.79
C LEU A 15 6.52 10.47 -0.10
N ARG A 16 7.69 10.71 -0.63
CA ARG A 16 8.59 11.73 -0.08
C ARG A 16 8.03 13.12 -0.25
N HIS A 17 7.36 13.36 -1.35
CA HIS A 17 6.76 14.65 -1.62
C HIS A 17 5.72 15.00 -0.56
N GLU A 18 4.92 14.03 -0.15
CA GLU A 18 3.94 14.26 0.89
C GLU A 18 4.59 14.55 2.24
N ARG A 19 5.81 14.09 2.43
CA ARG A 19 6.56 14.34 3.65
C ARG A 19 7.44 15.56 3.57
N ALA A 20 7.38 16.31 2.48
CA ALA A 20 8.21 17.48 2.31
C ALA A 20 8.06 18.40 3.50
N GLY A 21 9.17 18.80 4.08
CA GLY A 21 9.17 19.65 5.25
C GLY A 21 9.13 18.92 6.57
N CYS A 22 8.89 17.63 6.55
CA CYS A 22 8.81 16.85 7.77
C CYS A 22 10.14 16.32 8.23
N GLY A 23 11.17 16.54 7.49
CA GLY A 23 12.45 16.03 7.91
C GLY A 23 13.27 15.62 6.72
N HIS A 24 14.38 15.07 7.03
CA HIS A 24 15.32 14.74 6.02
C HIS A 24 15.71 13.31 6.22
N GLU A 25 15.64 12.62 5.16
CA GLU A 25 16.02 11.24 5.14
C GLU A 25 17.49 11.14 4.82
N ARG A 26 18.21 10.47 5.65
CA ARG A 26 19.62 10.31 5.45
C ARG A 26 20.09 8.90 5.25
N ARG A 27 19.22 7.97 5.49
CA ARG A 27 19.60 6.58 5.40
C ARG A 27 19.61 6.10 3.99
N GLN A 28 20.64 5.38 3.69
CA GLN A 28 20.77 4.71 2.42
C GLN A 28 20.65 3.23 2.68
N VAL A 29 19.47 2.72 2.61
CA VAL A 29 19.22 1.31 2.90
C VAL A 29 18.51 0.66 1.74
N THR A 30 18.55 -0.66 1.68
CA THR A 30 17.87 -1.42 0.66
C THR A 30 16.38 -1.17 0.70
N ARG A 31 15.83 -1.00 1.89
CA ARG A 31 14.46 -0.60 2.10
C ARG A 31 14.44 0.85 2.48
N LEU A 32 13.53 1.58 1.89
CA LEU A 32 13.39 3.00 2.20
C LEU A 32 12.37 3.18 3.31
N GLU A 33 12.76 3.90 4.34
CA GLU A 33 11.87 4.21 5.44
C GLU A 33 11.04 5.43 5.09
N VAL A 34 9.73 5.28 5.14
CA VAL A 34 8.81 6.36 4.83
C VAL A 34 7.74 6.31 5.91
N GLN A 35 7.22 7.47 6.27
CA GLN A 35 6.14 7.51 7.24
C GLN A 35 5.03 8.39 6.68
N THR A 36 4.44 7.89 5.63
CA THR A 36 3.42 8.61 4.90
C THR A 36 2.15 7.77 4.88
N SER A 37 1.02 8.42 5.05
CA SER A 37 -0.24 7.69 5.02
C SER A 37 -0.57 7.26 3.60
N LEU A 38 -1.16 6.10 3.49
CA LEU A 38 -1.71 5.62 2.24
C LEU A 38 -2.92 4.74 2.51
N GLN A 39 -3.58 4.32 1.47
CA GLN A 39 -4.79 3.53 1.59
C GLN A 39 -4.57 2.12 1.10
N ILE A 40 -5.15 1.18 1.84
CA ILE A 40 -5.21 -0.21 1.43
C ILE A 40 -6.66 -0.65 1.51
N ALA A 41 -6.98 -1.74 0.84
CA ALA A 41 -8.31 -2.32 0.91
C ALA A 41 -8.20 -3.82 0.97
N ARG A 42 -8.98 -4.45 1.83
CA ARG A 42 -9.02 -5.91 1.87
C ARG A 42 -9.61 -6.43 0.59
N TYR A 43 -9.04 -7.50 0.08
CA TYR A 43 -9.44 -8.07 -1.18
C TYR A 43 -9.87 -9.51 -0.96
N ARG A 44 -11.12 -9.79 -1.28
CA ARG A 44 -11.67 -11.13 -1.07
C ARG A 44 -12.62 -11.45 -2.21
N ASP A 45 -12.40 -12.60 -2.84
CA ASP A 45 -13.25 -13.06 -3.94
C ASP A 45 -13.38 -12.03 -5.07
N GLY A 46 -12.28 -11.34 -5.38
CA GLY A 46 -12.27 -10.36 -6.46
C GLY A 46 -12.86 -9.01 -6.10
N ILE A 47 -13.20 -8.80 -4.83
CA ILE A 47 -13.87 -7.59 -4.39
C ILE A 47 -13.08 -6.92 -3.27
N CYS A 48 -12.90 -5.62 -3.37
CA CYS A 48 -12.35 -4.84 -2.28
C CYS A 48 -13.49 -4.53 -1.31
N THR A 49 -13.29 -4.84 -0.04
CA THR A 49 -14.38 -4.75 0.92
C THR A 49 -14.23 -3.66 1.97
N GLU A 50 -13.02 -3.41 2.41
CA GLU A 50 -12.80 -2.50 3.52
C GLU A 50 -11.60 -1.62 3.20
N GLU A 51 -11.80 -0.32 3.30
CA GLU A 51 -10.76 0.64 3.07
C GLU A 51 -10.12 1.03 4.40
N ILE A 52 -8.81 0.99 4.46
CA ILE A 52 -8.08 1.27 5.69
C ILE A 52 -6.99 2.28 5.40
N ASN A 53 -6.89 3.30 6.25
CA ASN A 53 -5.78 4.24 6.18
C ASN A 53 -4.66 3.72 7.05
N VAL A 54 -3.47 3.67 6.48
CA VAL A 54 -2.31 3.11 7.17
C VAL A 54 -1.11 4.01 6.98
N LEU A 55 -0.07 3.79 7.76
CA LEU A 55 1.18 4.51 7.57
C LEU A 55 2.19 3.57 6.92
N THR A 56 2.91 4.11 5.96
CA THR A 56 4.00 3.38 5.33
C THR A 56 5.18 3.37 6.29
N ARG A 57 5.72 2.21 6.55
CA ARG A 57 6.92 2.08 7.36
C ARG A 57 8.15 2.00 6.46
N ASP A 58 8.11 1.12 5.49
CA ASP A 58 9.16 0.99 4.51
C ASP A 58 8.61 0.38 3.22
N ILE A 59 9.35 0.52 2.15
CA ILE A 59 8.94 -0.05 0.87
C ILE A 59 10.17 -0.52 0.10
N SER A 60 9.99 -1.62 -0.64
CA SER A 60 11.01 -2.16 -1.52
C SER A 60 10.35 -2.63 -2.80
N ILE A 61 11.13 -3.14 -3.73
CA ILE A 61 10.54 -3.62 -4.98
C ILE A 61 9.65 -4.84 -4.79
N GLY A 62 9.85 -5.58 -3.71
CA GLY A 62 9.11 -6.82 -3.48
C GLY A 62 7.98 -6.71 -2.49
N GLY A 63 7.89 -5.63 -1.75
CA GLY A 63 6.86 -5.54 -0.72
C GLY A 63 6.87 -4.24 0.04
N ILE A 64 6.01 -4.16 1.03
CA ILE A 64 5.81 -2.94 1.81
C ILE A 64 5.54 -3.31 3.26
N GLY A 65 6.07 -2.51 4.16
CA GLY A 65 5.77 -2.62 5.58
C GLY A 65 4.90 -1.46 6.01
N LEU A 66 3.88 -1.78 6.80
CA LEU A 66 2.86 -0.81 7.20
C LEU A 66 2.71 -0.79 8.70
N LEU A 67 2.25 0.35 9.20
CA LEU A 67 1.84 0.51 10.60
C LEU A 67 0.35 0.84 10.57
N GLN A 68 -0.43 0.11 11.34
CA GLN A 68 -1.88 0.28 11.30
C GLN A 68 -2.53 -0.15 12.61
N SER A 69 -3.80 0.22 12.75
CA SER A 69 -4.55 -0.09 13.95
C SER A 69 -5.33 -1.40 13.87
N VAL A 70 -5.30 -2.05 12.73
CA VAL A 70 -6.07 -3.26 12.47
C VAL A 70 -5.14 -4.45 12.29
N ALA A 71 -5.39 -5.54 12.99
CA ALA A 71 -4.62 -6.76 12.81
C ALA A 71 -5.05 -7.46 11.52
N MET A 72 -4.11 -8.18 10.93
CA MET A 72 -4.37 -8.93 9.71
C MET A 72 -3.76 -10.32 9.82
N GLU A 73 -4.30 -11.25 9.08
CA GLU A 73 -3.80 -12.63 9.10
C GLU A 73 -2.81 -12.84 7.97
N VAL A 74 -1.81 -13.67 8.24
CA VAL A 74 -0.85 -14.06 7.21
C VAL A 74 -1.59 -14.75 6.08
N GLY A 75 -1.28 -14.36 4.85
CA GLY A 75 -1.95 -14.87 3.67
C GLY A 75 -3.14 -14.05 3.21
N GLU A 76 -3.61 -13.14 4.04
CA GLU A 76 -4.72 -12.28 3.66
C GLU A 76 -4.30 -11.40 2.49
N GLN A 77 -5.19 -11.24 1.51
CA GLN A 77 -4.90 -10.42 0.35
C GLN A 77 -5.42 -9.00 0.52
N VAL A 78 -4.64 -8.06 0.04
CA VAL A 78 -4.90 -6.65 0.23
C VAL A 78 -4.49 -5.93 -1.04
N VAL A 79 -5.30 -4.98 -1.47
CA VAL A 79 -4.91 -4.09 -2.56
C VAL A 79 -4.28 -2.85 -1.95
N VAL A 80 -3.06 -2.57 -2.33
CA VAL A 80 -2.34 -1.39 -1.86
C VAL A 80 -2.35 -0.34 -2.96
N ARG A 81 -2.77 0.87 -2.60
CA ARG A 81 -2.80 1.99 -3.53
C ARG A 81 -1.51 2.77 -3.36
N LEU A 82 -0.64 2.68 -4.34
CA LEU A 82 0.65 3.37 -4.32
C LEU A 82 0.58 4.64 -5.15
N PRO A 83 0.75 5.81 -4.54
CA PRO A 83 0.62 7.07 -5.27
C PRO A 83 1.81 7.31 -6.19
N ARG A 84 1.59 8.10 -7.23
CA ARG A 84 2.63 8.60 -8.11
C ARG A 84 2.33 10.07 -8.38
N LEU A 85 3.37 10.87 -8.56
CA LEU A 85 3.19 12.28 -8.87
C LEU A 85 2.73 12.42 -10.32
N GLU A 86 1.68 13.21 -10.52
CA GLU A 86 1.18 13.53 -11.85
C GLU A 86 0.85 12.34 -12.73
N ARG A 87 0.60 11.19 -12.11
CA ARG A 87 0.20 9.97 -12.79
C ARG A 87 -0.81 9.24 -11.95
N PRO A 88 -1.63 8.39 -12.56
CA PRO A 88 -2.57 7.60 -11.77
C PRO A 88 -1.82 6.69 -10.81
N PRO A 89 -2.41 6.41 -9.65
CA PRO A 89 -1.75 5.51 -8.69
C PRO A 89 -1.65 4.09 -9.23
N LEU A 90 -0.73 3.34 -8.65
CA LEU A 90 -0.62 1.92 -8.92
C LEU A 90 -1.45 1.17 -7.91
N PHE A 91 -2.15 0.15 -8.34
CA PHE A 91 -2.91 -0.73 -7.45
C PHE A 91 -2.21 -2.08 -7.47
N VAL A 92 -1.73 -2.51 -6.33
CA VAL A 92 -0.93 -3.72 -6.23
C VAL A 92 -1.61 -4.72 -5.31
N LEU A 93 -1.94 -5.88 -5.85
CA LEU A 93 -2.45 -6.97 -5.03
C LEU A 93 -1.29 -7.53 -4.24
N SER A 94 -1.47 -7.61 -2.93
CA SER A 94 -0.41 -8.01 -2.02
C SER A 94 -0.94 -9.05 -1.04
N ALA A 95 -0.03 -9.80 -0.45
CA ALA A 95 -0.40 -10.77 0.58
C ALA A 95 0.36 -10.46 1.86
N VAL A 96 -0.32 -10.55 2.97
CA VAL A 96 0.29 -10.37 4.28
C VAL A 96 1.27 -11.50 4.54
N THR A 97 2.52 -11.15 4.83
CA THR A 97 3.55 -12.13 5.15
C THR A 97 3.79 -12.24 6.65
N HIS A 98 3.54 -11.16 7.37
CA HIS A 98 3.60 -11.20 8.84
C HIS A 98 2.79 -10.03 9.40
N CYS A 99 2.33 -10.23 10.64
CA CYS A 99 1.60 -9.20 11.36
C CYS A 99 2.01 -9.33 12.81
N ARG A 100 2.49 -8.25 13.40
CA ARG A 100 3.00 -8.26 14.76
C ARG A 100 2.49 -7.07 15.54
N ARG A 101 2.07 -7.32 16.77
CA ARG A 101 1.64 -6.26 17.65
C ARG A 101 2.86 -5.48 18.12
N LEU A 102 2.83 -4.17 17.95
CA LEU A 102 3.91 -3.30 18.37
C LEU A 102 3.56 -2.49 19.61
N GLY A 103 2.28 -2.38 19.90
CA GLY A 103 1.82 -1.64 21.06
C GLY A 103 0.31 -1.71 21.12
N ASP A 104 -0.30 -0.97 22.02
CA ASP A 104 -1.75 -0.96 22.12
C ASP A 104 -2.35 -0.31 20.88
N GLY A 105 -3.15 -1.09 20.15
CA GLY A 105 -3.77 -0.60 18.95
C GLY A 105 -2.81 -0.32 17.81
N LEU A 106 -1.60 -0.87 17.88
CA LEU A 106 -0.61 -0.64 16.83
C LEU A 106 -0.04 -1.96 16.35
N TRP A 107 -0.13 -2.19 15.05
CA TRP A 107 0.34 -3.40 14.41
C TRP A 107 1.32 -3.08 13.30
N GLY A 108 2.38 -3.87 13.22
CA GLY A 108 3.31 -3.80 12.10
C GLY A 108 2.95 -4.93 11.14
N VAL A 109 2.66 -4.60 9.91
CA VAL A 109 2.22 -5.56 8.91
C VAL A 109 3.17 -5.54 7.73
N GLY A 110 3.70 -6.70 7.38
CA GLY A 110 4.53 -6.83 6.19
C GLY A 110 3.73 -7.48 5.10
N MET A 111 3.86 -6.98 3.89
CA MET A 111 3.15 -7.50 2.74
C MET A 111 4.10 -7.71 1.58
N ARG A 112 3.86 -8.75 0.84
CA ARG A 112 4.61 -9.05 -0.38
C ARG A 112 3.73 -8.74 -1.57
N PHE A 113 4.26 -8.02 -2.54
CA PHE A 113 3.54 -7.74 -3.77
C PHE A 113 3.34 -9.01 -4.57
N GLN A 114 2.12 -9.22 -5.03
CA GLN A 114 1.78 -10.38 -5.83
C GLN A 114 1.55 -10.03 -7.29
N ARG A 115 0.83 -8.96 -7.54
CA ARG A 115 0.44 -8.64 -8.90
C ARG A 115 0.05 -7.19 -9.02
N LEU A 116 0.49 -6.55 -10.10
CA LEU A 116 0.06 -5.20 -10.42
C LEU A 116 -1.31 -5.29 -11.09
N LEU A 117 -2.28 -4.56 -10.56
CA LEU A 117 -3.61 -4.54 -11.13
C LEU A 117 -3.70 -3.42 -12.14
N THR A 118 -4.32 -3.70 -13.27
CA THR A 118 -4.47 -2.73 -14.34
C THR A 118 -5.84 -2.08 -14.25
N LEU A 119 -5.85 -0.75 -14.26
CA LEU A 119 -7.11 -0.02 -14.29
C LEU A 119 -7.61 0.07 -15.72
N GLU A 120 -8.23 -1.00 -16.17
CA GLU A 120 -8.91 -0.97 -17.43
C GLU A 120 -10.39 -0.79 -17.16
N ALA A 121 -11.08 -0.23 -18.11
CA ALA A 121 -12.50 -0.04 -17.98
C ALA A 121 -13.17 -1.35 -17.57
N ASN A 122 -13.96 -1.30 -16.53
CA ASN A 122 -14.77 -2.42 -16.07
C ASN A 122 -14.01 -3.60 -15.46
N LYS A 123 -12.71 -3.48 -15.25
CA LYS A 123 -11.97 -4.60 -14.70
C LYS A 123 -11.48 -4.38 -13.29
N VAL A 124 -10.92 -3.21 -13.04
CA VAL A 124 -10.46 -2.89 -11.70
C VAL A 124 -11.07 -1.57 -11.31
N ARG A 125 -11.63 -1.53 -10.13
CA ARG A 125 -12.24 -0.31 -9.61
C ARG A 125 -11.43 0.20 -8.44
N THR A 126 -11.44 1.50 -8.25
CA THR A 126 -10.87 2.08 -7.05
C THR A 126 -11.77 1.68 -5.88
N VAL A 127 -11.23 1.80 -4.68
CA VAL A 127 -12.03 1.50 -3.49
C VAL A 127 -13.27 2.36 -3.43
N GLU A 128 -13.15 3.62 -3.80
CA GLU A 128 -14.30 4.51 -3.82
C GLU A 128 -15.37 4.09 -4.82
N GLN A 129 -14.94 3.69 -6.01
CA GLN A 129 -15.89 3.23 -7.02
C GLN A 129 -16.63 2.00 -6.57
N ILE A 130 -15.93 1.09 -5.91
CA ILE A 130 -16.55 -0.11 -5.39
C ILE A 130 -17.55 0.24 -4.30
N ARG A 131 -17.17 1.14 -3.41
CA ARG A 131 -18.06 1.60 -2.35
C ARG A 131 -19.32 2.23 -2.92
N GLN A 132 -19.17 3.07 -3.92
CA GLN A 132 -20.32 3.70 -4.57
C GLN A 132 -21.22 2.68 -5.23
N SER A 133 -20.65 1.65 -5.84
CA SER A 133 -21.44 0.59 -6.45
C SER A 133 -22.28 -0.14 -5.43
N ILE A 134 -21.75 -0.36 -4.25
CA ILE A 134 -22.46 -1.06 -3.19
C ILE A 134 -23.56 -0.19 -2.61
N LEU A 135 -23.30 1.08 -2.46
CA LEU A 135 -24.24 2.01 -1.83
C LEU A 135 -25.26 2.57 -2.80
N GLY A 136 -24.89 2.64 -4.03
CA GLY A 136 -25.75 3.21 -5.05
C GLY A 136 -26.38 2.15 -5.90
#